data_6e55bd0fed2408d20e0326f0dbcc3280
#
_entry.id   6e55bd0fed2408d20e0326f0dbcc3280
#
_cell.length_a   1.000
_cell.length_b   1.000
_cell.length_c   1.000
_cell.angle_alpha   90.00
_cell.angle_beta   90.00
_cell.angle_gamma   90.00
#
_symmetry.space_group_name_H-M   'P 1'
#
loop_
_entity.id
_entity.type
_entity.pdbx_description
1 polymer ?
#
loop_
_entity_poly.entity_id
_entity_poly.type
_entity_poly.pdbx_seq_one_letter_code
_entity_poly.pdbx_strand_id
1 'polypeptide(L)'
;LVSFVNENRENIDPLIIAGIFHKQMVIIHPFMDGNGRTTRLMTKALLAHMGLDTFNLFSFENYYNQNVTKYFQIVGEYGNYYDLVGAIDFTTWLEYFTEGVIDELLRVQKLLPQMSSTPDTQLRPYHSKIIEYIRSNGFITDHIYATLVDRAKATRALDFQKLLEQGILDRKEKGRATYYILKERG
;
A
#
# COMPACT_ATOMS: atom_id res chain seq x y z
N LEU A 1 -5.25 -25.47 -9.69
CA LEU A 1 -4.66 -24.27 -9.12
C LEU A 1 -5.63 -23.50 -8.22
N VAL A 2 -6.83 -23.17 -8.69
CA VAL A 2 -7.85 -22.44 -7.90
C VAL A 2 -8.25 -23.23 -6.65
N SER A 3 -8.51 -24.54 -6.77
CA SER A 3 -8.81 -25.40 -5.62
C SER A 3 -7.68 -25.38 -4.59
N PHE A 4 -6.42 -25.50 -5.04
CA PHE A 4 -5.24 -25.40 -4.17
C PHE A 4 -5.22 -24.10 -3.35
N VAL A 5 -5.47 -22.96 -3.98
CA VAL A 5 -5.51 -21.67 -3.30
C VAL A 5 -6.62 -21.62 -2.25
N ASN A 6 -7.83 -22.05 -2.61
CA ASN A 6 -8.99 -22.02 -1.71
C ASN A 6 -8.84 -22.93 -0.49
N GLU A 7 -8.23 -24.10 -0.66
CA GLU A 7 -8.03 -25.08 0.40
C GLU A 7 -6.90 -24.72 1.36
N ASN A 8 -5.91 -23.95 0.89
CA ASN A 8 -4.68 -23.71 1.64
C ASN A 8 -4.51 -22.27 2.16
N ARG A 9 -5.34 -21.33 1.75
CA ARG A 9 -5.20 -19.90 2.09
C ARG A 9 -5.17 -19.58 3.60
N GLU A 10 -5.70 -20.49 4.43
CA GLU A 10 -5.75 -20.32 5.89
C GLU A 10 -4.61 -21.07 6.61
N ASN A 11 -3.90 -21.96 5.89
CA ASN A 11 -2.92 -22.87 6.47
C ASN A 11 -1.50 -22.63 5.99
N ILE A 12 -1.34 -21.95 4.86
CA ILE A 12 -0.02 -21.66 4.25
C ILE A 12 0.17 -20.15 4.16
N ASP A 13 1.40 -19.72 4.36
CA ASP A 13 1.77 -18.29 4.26
C ASP A 13 1.32 -17.68 2.93
N PRO A 14 0.69 -16.49 2.93
CA PRO A 14 0.22 -15.81 1.73
C PRO A 14 1.26 -15.62 0.63
N LEU A 15 2.53 -15.35 0.99
CA LEU A 15 3.60 -15.21 -0.01
C LEU A 15 3.91 -16.54 -0.69
N ILE A 16 3.89 -17.65 0.04
CA ILE A 16 4.09 -18.99 -0.51
C ILE A 16 2.98 -19.33 -1.50
N ILE A 17 1.71 -19.13 -1.11
CA ILE A 17 0.56 -19.38 -1.98
C ILE A 17 0.63 -18.51 -3.24
N ALA A 18 0.90 -17.22 -3.08
CA ALA A 18 0.98 -16.29 -4.21
C ALA A 18 2.16 -16.62 -5.15
N GLY A 19 3.29 -17.04 -4.60
CA GLY A 19 4.45 -17.49 -5.39
C GLY A 19 4.14 -18.76 -6.19
N ILE A 20 3.56 -19.78 -5.56
CA ILE A 20 3.12 -21.02 -6.25
C ILE A 20 2.09 -20.68 -7.33
N PHE A 21 1.08 -19.85 -7.00
CA PHE A 21 0.09 -19.39 -7.97
C PHE A 21 0.73 -18.71 -9.18
N HIS A 22 1.67 -17.81 -8.95
CA HIS A 22 2.37 -17.07 -10.01
C HIS A 22 3.11 -17.99 -10.96
N LYS A 23 3.97 -18.88 -10.43
CA LYS A 23 4.73 -19.85 -11.25
C LYS A 23 3.80 -20.75 -12.04
N GLN A 24 2.77 -21.32 -11.39
CA GLN A 24 1.80 -22.20 -12.04
C GLN A 24 1.03 -21.48 -13.17
N MET A 25 0.62 -20.24 -12.97
CA MET A 25 -0.06 -19.44 -14.03
C MET A 25 0.86 -19.20 -15.24
N VAL A 26 2.14 -18.96 -15.00
CA VAL A 26 3.12 -18.82 -16.09
C VAL A 26 3.29 -20.12 -16.85
N ILE A 27 3.36 -21.27 -16.16
CA ILE A 27 3.55 -22.61 -16.77
C ILE A 27 2.29 -23.05 -17.53
N ILE A 28 1.11 -22.92 -16.92
CA ILE A 28 -0.18 -23.32 -17.54
C ILE A 28 -0.45 -22.51 -18.82
N HIS A 29 -0.05 -21.24 -18.81
CA HIS A 29 -0.13 -20.33 -19.97
C HIS A 29 -1.50 -20.31 -20.66
N PRO A 30 -2.62 -20.01 -19.94
CA PRO A 30 -3.97 -20.31 -20.40
C PRO A 30 -4.48 -19.42 -21.55
N PHE A 31 -3.79 -18.34 -21.91
CA PHE A 31 -4.21 -17.38 -22.92
C PHE A 31 -3.28 -17.36 -24.13
N MET A 32 -3.79 -16.97 -25.30
CA MET A 32 -2.99 -16.79 -26.50
C MET A 32 -2.02 -15.59 -26.36
N ASP A 33 -2.40 -14.55 -25.60
CA ASP A 33 -1.57 -13.39 -25.28
C ASP A 33 -1.92 -12.85 -23.89
N GLY A 34 -1.02 -12.06 -23.30
CA GLY A 34 -1.25 -11.38 -22.04
C GLY A 34 -1.04 -12.23 -20.79
N ASN A 35 -0.55 -13.48 -20.90
CA ASN A 35 -0.36 -14.37 -19.75
C ASN A 35 0.48 -13.72 -18.64
N GLY A 36 1.61 -13.09 -18.95
CA GLY A 36 2.44 -12.41 -17.95
C GLY A 36 1.72 -11.25 -17.25
N ARG A 37 0.96 -10.44 -17.97
CA ARG A 37 0.15 -9.34 -17.42
C ARG A 37 -0.93 -9.88 -16.50
N THR A 38 -1.68 -10.88 -16.95
CA THR A 38 -2.73 -11.53 -16.19
C THR A 38 -2.17 -12.18 -14.92
N THR A 39 -1.07 -12.93 -15.03
CA THR A 39 -0.42 -13.55 -13.89
C THR A 39 -0.03 -12.53 -12.82
N ARG A 40 0.64 -11.46 -13.19
CA ARG A 40 1.05 -10.41 -12.25
C ARG A 40 -0.15 -9.72 -11.60
N LEU A 41 -1.18 -9.39 -12.39
CA LEU A 41 -2.39 -8.76 -11.86
C LEU A 41 -3.14 -9.66 -10.88
N MET A 42 -3.32 -10.93 -11.23
CA MET A 42 -4.00 -11.90 -10.37
C MET A 42 -3.20 -12.21 -9.10
N THR A 43 -1.87 -12.32 -9.21
CA THR A 43 -1.00 -12.49 -8.04
C THR A 43 -1.11 -11.30 -7.09
N LYS A 44 -1.14 -10.09 -7.63
CA LYS A 44 -1.31 -8.86 -6.86
C LYS A 44 -2.68 -8.79 -6.17
N ALA A 45 -3.74 -9.15 -6.89
CA ALA A 45 -5.09 -9.21 -6.32
C ALA A 45 -5.19 -10.28 -5.22
N LEU A 46 -4.53 -11.43 -5.41
CA LEU A 46 -4.48 -12.50 -4.42
C LEU A 46 -3.75 -12.05 -3.14
N LEU A 47 -2.59 -11.41 -3.27
CA LEU A 47 -1.85 -10.85 -2.13
C LEU A 47 -2.67 -9.79 -1.38
N ALA A 48 -3.35 -8.89 -2.09
CA ALA A 48 -4.22 -7.89 -1.49
C ALA A 48 -5.39 -8.53 -0.72
N HIS A 49 -6.03 -9.56 -1.30
CA HIS A 49 -7.11 -10.30 -0.64
C HIS A 49 -6.63 -11.03 0.63
N MET A 50 -5.38 -11.43 0.67
CA MET A 50 -4.75 -12.08 1.83
C MET A 50 -4.09 -11.07 2.82
N GLY A 51 -4.35 -9.79 2.68
CA GLY A 51 -3.92 -8.74 3.63
C GLY A 51 -2.68 -7.95 3.21
N LEU A 52 -2.07 -8.24 2.07
CA LEU A 52 -0.94 -7.47 1.52
C LEU A 52 -1.41 -6.43 0.48
N ASP A 53 -2.31 -5.53 0.90
CA ASP A 53 -2.74 -4.40 0.07
C ASP A 53 -1.76 -3.22 0.24
N THR A 54 -1.08 -2.86 -0.84
CA THR A 54 -0.12 -1.78 -0.90
C THR A 54 -0.62 -0.58 -1.71
N PHE A 55 -1.94 -0.32 -1.72
CA PHE A 55 -2.58 0.81 -2.40
C PHE A 55 -2.21 0.92 -3.90
N ASN A 56 -2.03 -0.19 -4.58
CA ASN A 56 -1.57 -0.26 -5.96
C ASN A 56 -0.17 0.31 -6.24
N LEU A 57 0.63 0.61 -5.22
CA LEU A 57 2.01 1.09 -5.38
C LEU A 57 3.01 -0.05 -5.64
N PHE A 58 2.61 -1.29 -5.35
CA PHE A 58 3.42 -2.48 -5.58
C PHE A 58 3.45 -2.84 -7.07
N SER A 59 4.65 -3.06 -7.61
CA SER A 59 4.85 -3.43 -9.01
C SER A 59 5.88 -4.54 -9.17
N PHE A 60 5.43 -5.72 -9.59
CA PHE A 60 6.33 -6.82 -9.95
C PHE A 60 7.27 -6.44 -11.10
N GLU A 61 6.82 -5.57 -12.01
CA GLU A 61 7.59 -5.12 -13.16
C GLU A 61 8.89 -4.43 -12.73
N ASN A 62 8.86 -3.65 -11.67
CA ASN A 62 10.06 -2.94 -11.20
C ASN A 62 11.18 -3.92 -10.83
N TYR A 63 10.86 -5.00 -10.14
CA TYR A 63 11.84 -6.00 -9.73
C TYR A 63 12.24 -6.91 -10.88
N TYR A 64 11.29 -7.46 -11.61
CA TYR A 64 11.58 -8.42 -12.70
C TYR A 64 12.28 -7.76 -13.89
N ASN A 65 12.00 -6.49 -14.18
CA ASN A 65 12.67 -5.75 -15.26
C ASN A 65 14.14 -5.42 -14.95
N GLN A 66 14.59 -5.52 -13.70
CA GLN A 66 16.02 -5.39 -13.37
C GLN A 66 16.83 -6.52 -14.01
N ASN A 67 16.25 -7.73 -14.11
CA ASN A 67 16.87 -8.86 -14.81
C ASN A 67 15.81 -9.80 -15.40
N VAL A 68 15.29 -9.43 -16.55
CA VAL A 68 14.23 -10.17 -17.26
C VAL A 68 14.66 -11.60 -17.61
N THR A 69 15.92 -11.79 -17.99
CA THR A 69 16.45 -13.13 -18.32
C THR A 69 16.43 -14.03 -17.09
N LYS A 70 16.90 -13.54 -15.94
CA LYS A 70 16.88 -14.28 -14.68
C LYS A 70 15.44 -14.66 -14.28
N TYR A 71 14.49 -13.71 -14.42
CA TYR A 71 13.09 -13.99 -14.14
C TYR A 71 12.58 -15.17 -14.96
N PHE A 72 12.75 -15.17 -16.30
CA PHE A 72 12.27 -16.25 -17.14
C PHE A 72 12.98 -17.58 -16.90
N GLN A 73 14.27 -17.56 -16.57
CA GLN A 73 15.01 -18.77 -16.21
C GLN A 73 14.50 -19.43 -14.93
N ILE A 74 14.06 -18.63 -13.94
CA ILE A 74 13.63 -19.15 -12.63
C ILE A 74 12.15 -19.51 -12.63
N VAL A 75 11.29 -18.69 -13.30
CA VAL A 75 9.85 -18.93 -13.31
C VAL A 75 9.43 -20.04 -14.28
N GLY A 76 10.14 -20.17 -15.40
CA GLY A 76 9.82 -21.14 -16.44
C GLY A 76 10.20 -22.57 -16.07
N GLU A 77 9.61 -23.51 -16.80
CA GLU A 77 9.99 -24.91 -16.81
C GLU A 77 10.13 -25.38 -18.25
N TYR A 78 11.10 -26.28 -18.49
CA TYR A 78 11.33 -26.87 -19.80
C TYR A 78 10.78 -28.30 -19.85
N GLY A 79 9.93 -28.58 -20.82
CA GLY A 79 9.37 -29.91 -21.04
C GLY A 79 7.85 -29.93 -21.11
N ASN A 80 7.27 -31.13 -21.14
CA ASN A 80 5.85 -31.29 -21.15
C ASN A 80 5.31 -31.14 -19.73
N TYR A 81 4.39 -30.20 -19.52
CA TYR A 81 3.80 -29.92 -18.21
C TYR A 81 3.23 -31.18 -17.53
N TYR A 82 2.55 -32.03 -18.25
CA TYR A 82 1.91 -33.23 -17.68
C TYR A 82 2.92 -34.26 -17.15
N ASP A 83 4.14 -34.26 -17.70
CA ASP A 83 5.21 -35.12 -17.24
C ASP A 83 5.95 -34.52 -16.02
N LEU A 84 5.95 -33.20 -15.90
CA LEU A 84 6.74 -32.45 -14.92
C LEU A 84 5.94 -32.07 -13.67
N VAL A 85 4.61 -31.98 -13.75
CA VAL A 85 3.76 -31.37 -12.73
C VAL A 85 3.97 -31.93 -11.30
N GLY A 86 4.31 -33.21 -11.18
CA GLY A 86 4.59 -33.86 -9.89
C GLY A 86 6.03 -33.72 -9.37
N ALA A 87 6.94 -33.12 -10.15
CA ALA A 87 8.35 -33.02 -9.83
C ALA A 87 8.89 -31.58 -9.85
N ILE A 88 8.03 -30.58 -10.07
CA ILE A 88 8.46 -29.18 -10.11
C ILE A 88 8.94 -28.75 -8.72
N ASP A 89 10.20 -28.32 -8.62
CA ASP A 89 10.75 -27.67 -7.42
C ASP A 89 10.44 -26.17 -7.44
N PHE A 90 9.69 -25.72 -6.46
CA PHE A 90 9.33 -24.31 -6.30
C PHE A 90 10.33 -23.52 -5.48
N THR A 91 11.32 -24.13 -4.82
CA THR A 91 12.19 -23.50 -3.82
C THR A 91 12.89 -22.27 -4.37
N THR A 92 13.68 -22.42 -5.45
CA THR A 92 14.42 -21.31 -6.06
C THR A 92 13.51 -20.18 -6.55
N TRP A 93 12.33 -20.55 -7.07
CA TRP A 93 11.35 -19.57 -7.48
C TRP A 93 10.75 -18.82 -6.29
N LEU A 94 10.38 -19.50 -5.22
CA LEU A 94 9.78 -18.90 -4.02
C LEU A 94 10.77 -17.95 -3.33
N GLU A 95 12.05 -18.31 -3.26
CA GLU A 95 13.10 -17.42 -2.76
C GLU A 95 13.18 -16.13 -3.60
N TYR A 96 13.30 -16.26 -4.91
CA TYR A 96 13.37 -15.11 -5.84
C TYR A 96 12.09 -14.26 -5.81
N PHE A 97 10.93 -14.89 -5.74
CA PHE A 97 9.64 -14.20 -5.64
C PHE A 97 9.52 -13.41 -4.34
N THR A 98 9.89 -14.02 -3.23
CA THR A 98 9.82 -13.39 -1.90
C THR A 98 10.81 -12.23 -1.78
N GLU A 99 12.04 -12.40 -2.27
CA GLU A 99 13.02 -11.30 -2.37
C GLU A 99 12.44 -10.12 -3.17
N GLY A 100 11.82 -10.40 -4.32
CA GLY A 100 11.20 -9.38 -5.15
C GLY A 100 10.04 -8.64 -4.46
N VAL A 101 9.22 -9.35 -3.70
CA VAL A 101 8.14 -8.73 -2.90
C VAL A 101 8.73 -7.84 -1.81
N ILE A 102 9.75 -8.31 -1.09
CA ILE A 102 10.42 -7.53 -0.02
C ILE A 102 11.07 -6.27 -0.59
N ASP A 103 11.82 -6.40 -1.68
CA ASP A 103 12.49 -5.26 -2.34
C ASP A 103 11.47 -4.18 -2.77
N GLU A 104 10.37 -4.62 -3.37
CA GLU A 104 9.32 -3.71 -3.81
C GLU A 104 8.57 -3.06 -2.63
N LEU A 105 8.32 -3.77 -1.54
CA LEU A 105 7.75 -3.19 -0.32
C LEU A 105 8.68 -2.14 0.31
N LEU A 106 9.98 -2.40 0.35
CA LEU A 106 10.97 -1.42 0.82
C LEU A 106 11.03 -0.19 -0.09
N ARG A 107 10.89 -0.36 -1.42
CA ARG A 107 10.76 0.74 -2.37
C ARG A 107 9.53 1.58 -2.09
N VAL A 108 8.38 0.95 -1.92
CA VAL A 108 7.11 1.62 -1.60
C VAL A 108 7.23 2.38 -0.28
N GLN A 109 7.80 1.76 0.75
CA GLN A 109 8.03 2.42 2.04
C GLN A 109 8.86 3.71 1.92
N LYS A 110 9.87 3.72 1.06
CA LYS A 110 10.69 4.93 0.80
C LYS A 110 9.93 6.01 0.02
N LEU A 111 8.98 5.63 -0.83
CA LEU A 111 8.20 6.57 -1.64
C LEU A 111 7.03 7.21 -0.88
N LEU A 112 6.43 6.51 0.07
CA LEU A 112 5.27 7.01 0.83
C LEU A 112 5.48 8.40 1.45
N PRO A 113 6.62 8.72 2.10
CA PRO A 113 6.88 10.05 2.62
C PRO A 113 6.98 11.12 1.53
N GLN A 114 7.48 10.76 0.34
CA GLN A 114 7.63 11.69 -0.79
C GLN A 114 6.29 11.95 -1.48
N MET A 115 5.40 10.96 -1.54
CA MET A 115 4.05 11.09 -2.11
C MET A 115 3.10 11.87 -1.21
N SER A 116 3.31 11.85 0.10
CA SER A 116 2.57 12.66 1.06
C SER A 116 2.99 14.13 1.07
N SER A 117 4.06 14.48 0.39
CA SER A 117 4.63 15.84 0.29
C SER A 117 4.29 16.51 -1.04
N THR A 118 3.00 16.58 -1.43
CA THR A 118 2.62 17.62 -2.39
C THR A 118 2.78 18.99 -1.70
N PRO A 119 3.27 20.04 -2.39
CA PRO A 119 3.47 21.36 -1.79
C PRO A 119 2.25 21.92 -1.06
N ASP A 120 1.04 21.52 -1.48
CA ASP A 120 -0.23 21.93 -0.86
C ASP A 120 -0.64 21.08 0.36
N THR A 121 -0.04 19.91 0.58
CA THR A 121 -0.38 19.00 1.68
C THR A 121 0.68 18.97 2.79
N GLN A 122 1.75 19.74 2.71
CA GLN A 122 2.73 19.84 3.81
C GLN A 122 2.06 20.45 5.04
N LEU A 123 1.74 19.60 5.99
CA LEU A 123 1.41 20.03 7.35
C LEU A 123 2.65 20.68 7.94
N ARG A 124 2.59 22.00 8.14
CA ARG A 124 3.65 22.73 8.81
C ARG A 124 3.68 22.35 10.31
N PRO A 125 4.78 22.53 11.03
CA PRO A 125 4.89 22.12 12.44
C PRO A 125 3.76 22.63 13.35
N TYR A 126 3.21 23.78 13.06
CA TYR A 126 2.08 24.35 13.80
C TYR A 126 0.73 23.68 13.46
N HIS A 127 0.54 23.15 12.24
CA HIS A 127 -0.64 22.32 11.92
C HIS A 127 -0.59 20.98 12.67
N SER A 128 0.60 20.38 12.79
CA SER A 128 0.79 19.15 13.57
C SER A 128 0.39 19.34 15.02
N LYS A 129 0.71 20.48 15.64
CA LYS A 129 0.30 20.81 17.01
C LYS A 129 -1.22 20.83 17.18
N ILE A 130 -1.96 21.34 16.19
CA ILE A 130 -3.44 21.33 16.21
C ILE A 130 -3.94 19.89 16.24
N ILE A 131 -3.44 19.06 15.31
CA ILE A 131 -3.86 17.66 15.14
C ILE A 131 -3.53 16.82 16.39
N GLU A 132 -2.31 16.96 16.91
CA GLU A 132 -1.86 16.25 18.12
C GLU A 132 -2.70 16.64 19.34
N TYR A 133 -2.99 17.93 19.47
CA TYR A 133 -3.83 18.40 20.58
C TYR A 133 -5.24 17.81 20.49
N ILE A 134 -5.86 17.82 19.30
CA ILE A 134 -7.20 17.23 19.12
C ILE A 134 -7.19 15.72 19.38
N ARG A 135 -6.14 15.00 18.95
CA ARG A 135 -6.02 13.56 19.22
C ARG A 135 -6.01 13.25 20.72
N SER A 136 -5.37 14.10 21.51
CA SER A 136 -5.26 13.90 22.96
C SER A 136 -6.47 14.41 23.74
N ASN A 137 -7.19 15.44 23.25
CA ASN A 137 -8.20 16.17 24.00
C ASN A 137 -9.59 16.18 23.34
N GLY A 138 -9.72 15.61 22.12
CA GLY A 138 -10.97 15.49 21.37
C GLY A 138 -11.32 16.71 20.53
N PHE A 139 -10.97 17.93 20.93
CA PHE A 139 -11.27 19.16 20.20
C PHE A 139 -10.25 20.26 20.49
N ILE A 140 -10.27 21.35 19.68
CA ILE A 140 -9.47 22.55 19.92
C ILE A 140 -10.26 23.81 19.58
N THR A 141 -10.00 24.91 20.31
CA THR A 141 -10.51 26.24 20.02
C THR A 141 -9.37 27.19 19.61
N ASP A 142 -9.69 28.35 19.02
CA ASP A 142 -8.66 29.37 18.72
C ASP A 142 -7.94 29.85 20.00
N HIS A 143 -8.65 29.93 21.12
CA HIS A 143 -8.05 30.32 22.39
C HIS A 143 -7.00 29.31 22.87
N ILE A 144 -7.33 28.01 22.83
CA ILE A 144 -6.38 26.94 23.16
C ILE A 144 -5.19 26.95 22.18
N TYR A 145 -5.46 27.09 20.89
CA TYR A 145 -4.39 27.13 19.89
C TYR A 145 -3.44 28.31 20.10
N ALA A 146 -3.96 29.47 20.54
CA ALA A 146 -3.13 30.61 20.90
C ALA A 146 -2.15 30.34 22.05
N THR A 147 -2.41 29.37 22.92
CA THR A 147 -1.48 28.97 24.00
C THR A 147 -0.39 28.02 23.51
N LEU A 148 -0.60 27.34 22.38
CA LEU A 148 0.32 26.34 21.82
C LEU A 148 1.34 26.94 20.83
N VAL A 149 1.03 28.14 20.28
CA VAL A 149 1.85 28.76 19.23
C VAL A 149 1.86 30.29 19.39
N ASP A 150 3.00 30.89 19.15
CA ASP A 150 3.13 32.35 19.05
C ASP A 150 2.81 32.82 17.62
N ARG A 151 1.51 32.99 17.35
CA ARG A 151 0.99 33.42 16.03
C ARG A 151 -0.16 34.39 16.19
N ALA A 152 -0.20 35.40 15.32
CA ALA A 152 -1.30 36.36 15.28
C ALA A 152 -2.65 35.69 15.01
N LYS A 153 -3.73 36.24 15.57
CA LYS A 153 -5.09 35.70 15.43
C LYS A 153 -5.51 35.47 13.96
N ALA A 154 -5.20 36.41 13.07
CA ALA A 154 -5.50 36.28 11.64
C ALA A 154 -4.78 35.08 11.02
N THR A 155 -3.54 34.83 11.40
CA THR A 155 -2.74 33.70 10.90
C THR A 155 -3.25 32.37 11.43
N ARG A 156 -3.66 32.31 12.72
CA ARG A 156 -4.27 31.10 13.28
C ARG A 156 -5.60 30.74 12.59
N ALA A 157 -6.39 31.77 12.21
CA ALA A 157 -7.61 31.56 11.43
C ALA A 157 -7.32 30.93 10.05
N LEU A 158 -6.25 31.34 9.37
CA LEU A 158 -5.80 30.74 8.11
C LEU A 158 -5.31 29.29 8.30
N ASP A 159 -4.68 28.99 9.44
CA ASP A 159 -4.25 27.62 9.74
C ASP A 159 -5.45 26.68 9.86
N PHE A 160 -6.50 27.09 10.59
CA PHE A 160 -7.75 26.32 10.66
C PHE A 160 -8.45 26.21 9.31
N GLN A 161 -8.52 27.32 8.55
CA GLN A 161 -9.14 27.32 7.22
C GLN A 161 -8.46 26.30 6.30
N LYS A 162 -7.13 26.30 6.27
CA LYS A 162 -6.35 25.37 5.45
C LYS A 162 -6.62 23.90 5.83
N LEU A 163 -6.70 23.59 7.13
CA LEU A 163 -6.99 22.22 7.59
C LEU A 163 -8.45 21.80 7.30
N LEU A 164 -9.40 22.75 7.29
CA LEU A 164 -10.78 22.53 6.87
C LEU A 164 -10.86 22.24 5.35
N GLU A 165 -10.19 23.06 4.53
CA GLU A 165 -10.14 22.89 3.06
C GLU A 165 -9.50 21.57 2.67
N GLN A 166 -8.49 21.10 3.43
CA GLN A 166 -7.86 19.79 3.25
C GLN A 166 -8.70 18.62 3.77
N GLY A 167 -9.88 18.89 4.35
CA GLY A 167 -10.75 17.85 4.90
C GLY A 167 -10.17 17.11 6.11
N ILE A 168 -9.21 17.72 6.83
CA ILE A 168 -8.59 17.15 8.03
C ILE A 168 -9.42 17.47 9.27
N LEU A 169 -10.01 18.66 9.31
CA LEU A 169 -10.85 19.11 10.42
C LEU A 169 -12.31 19.30 10.00
N ASP A 170 -13.19 19.17 10.96
CA ASP A 170 -14.57 19.65 10.93
C ASP A 170 -14.74 20.78 11.92
N ARG A 171 -15.48 21.82 11.49
CA ARG A 171 -15.87 22.94 12.35
C ARG A 171 -17.22 22.63 13.01
N LYS A 172 -17.30 22.77 14.32
CA LYS A 172 -18.52 22.65 15.12
C LYS A 172 -18.85 24.01 15.73
N GLU A 173 -20.14 24.24 15.94
CA GLU A 173 -20.73 25.47 16.48
C GLU A 173 -20.35 26.75 15.67
N LYS A 174 -20.95 27.88 16.07
CA LYS A 174 -20.71 29.20 15.45
C LYS A 174 -20.46 30.27 16.53
N GLY A 175 -19.78 31.34 16.13
CA GLY A 175 -19.51 32.48 17.01
C GLY A 175 -18.49 32.13 18.10
N ARG A 176 -18.75 32.54 19.34
CA ARG A 176 -17.82 32.36 20.46
C ARG A 176 -17.64 30.91 20.90
N ALA A 177 -18.57 30.02 20.58
CA ALA A 177 -18.54 28.59 20.90
C ALA A 177 -17.84 27.75 19.85
N THR A 178 -17.25 28.35 18.80
CA THR A 178 -16.58 27.61 17.71
C THR A 178 -15.43 26.75 18.23
N TYR A 179 -15.47 25.47 17.86
CA TYR A 179 -14.37 24.54 18.09
C TYR A 179 -14.18 23.63 16.86
N TYR A 180 -13.04 22.92 16.80
CA TYR A 180 -12.65 22.07 15.69
C TYR A 180 -12.34 20.67 16.22
N ILE A 181 -12.73 19.66 15.44
CA ILE A 181 -12.46 18.23 15.68
C ILE A 181 -11.78 17.63 14.47
N LEU A 182 -11.16 16.47 14.62
CA LEU A 182 -10.71 15.70 13.47
C LEU A 182 -11.92 15.16 12.71
N LYS A 183 -11.86 15.22 11.38
CA LYS A 183 -12.87 14.62 10.51
C LYS A 183 -12.75 13.11 10.58
N GLU A 184 -13.82 12.42 10.91
CA GLU A 184 -13.88 10.96 10.85
C GLU A 184 -13.79 10.54 9.39
N ARG A 185 -12.85 9.65 9.08
CA ARG A 185 -12.80 9.00 7.78
C ARG A 185 -13.82 7.87 7.81
N GLY A 186 -14.92 8.04 7.07
CA GLY A 186 -15.86 6.96 6.77
C GLY A 186 -15.22 5.89 5.91
#